data_815e066b648e626e891ba008440100b4
#
_entry.id   815e066b648e626e891ba008440100b4
#
_cell.length_a   1.000
_cell.length_b   1.000
_cell.length_c   1.000
_cell.angle_alpha   90.00
_cell.angle_beta   90.00
_cell.angle_gamma   90.00
#
_symmetry.space_group_name_H-M   'P 1'
#
loop_
_entity.id
_entity.type
_entity.pdbx_description
1 polymer ?
#
loop_
_entity_poly.entity_id
_entity_poly.type
_entity_poly.pdbx_seq_one_letter_code
_entity_poly.pdbx_strand_id
1 'polypeptide(L)'
;LKLPYFVVSEGHHVASGMLNRWTLQPGITDVKSQVTAMAPFLTNTLGKKVTMIYPDYGFGYDHRDNLTPAITAAGGEVVAQIAIPPTETSFTKYFPKIPRDTEVIYHVMVGPAVLTFVKEMGEFFGPSRPEIFGFIDSLEAVDLSSPGLEFLEGTYFWEGMPRYLQDDAPDYVKAYRDAVGIDANGASTSDGADVSTAAHMFGCWETLHIIKAGMEAEDYKSTDDR
;
A
#
# COMPACT_ATOMS: atom_id res chain seq x y z
N LEU A 1 17.91 -3.13 26.38
CA LEU A 1 18.29 -4.27 25.56
C LEU A 1 18.82 -3.77 24.22
N LYS A 2 20.01 -4.24 23.81
CA LYS A 2 20.61 -3.93 22.50
C LYS A 2 20.26 -5.05 21.54
N LEU A 3 18.94 -5.25 21.31
CA LEU A 3 18.43 -6.25 20.37
C LEU A 3 17.91 -5.55 19.13
N PRO A 4 18.23 -6.04 17.92
CA PRO A 4 17.56 -5.59 16.70
C PRO A 4 16.06 -5.85 16.79
N TYR A 5 15.28 -4.83 16.47
CA TYR A 5 13.83 -4.90 16.37
C TYR A 5 13.45 -4.65 14.92
N PHE A 6 12.92 -5.67 14.27
CA PHE A 6 12.49 -5.59 12.87
C PHE A 6 11.01 -5.26 12.84
N VAL A 7 10.67 -4.19 12.14
CA VAL A 7 9.31 -3.69 12.01
C VAL A 7 8.84 -3.88 10.58
N VAL A 8 7.71 -4.52 10.41
CA VAL A 8 6.98 -4.55 9.15
C VAL A 8 5.90 -3.48 9.24
N SER A 9 6.22 -2.28 8.82
CA SER A 9 5.39 -1.09 8.91
C SER A 9 5.86 -0.09 7.87
N GLU A 10 5.10 0.95 7.63
CA GLU A 10 5.34 1.97 6.60
C GLU A 10 5.70 3.34 7.16
N GLY A 11 5.67 3.49 8.49
CA GLY A 11 5.93 4.76 9.14
C GLY A 11 7.30 5.35 8.80
N HIS A 12 7.34 6.52 8.17
CA HIS A 12 8.60 7.19 7.82
C HIS A 12 9.48 7.46 9.04
N HIS A 13 8.89 7.80 10.18
CA HIS A 13 9.63 8.04 11.42
C HIS A 13 10.36 6.78 11.95
N VAL A 14 9.90 5.58 11.59
CA VAL A 14 10.57 4.31 11.92
C VAL A 14 11.78 4.12 11.02
N ALA A 15 11.59 4.24 9.69
CA ALA A 15 12.62 4.05 8.68
C ALA A 15 13.74 5.10 8.77
N SER A 16 13.40 6.33 9.18
CA SER A 16 14.35 7.44 9.26
C SER A 16 15.43 7.29 10.34
N GLY A 17 15.37 6.25 11.16
CA GLY A 17 16.30 6.04 12.26
C GLY A 17 16.09 6.97 13.46
N MET A 18 15.03 7.76 13.47
CA MET A 18 14.72 8.71 14.54
C MET A 18 14.42 8.07 15.88
N LEU A 19 13.94 6.81 15.88
CA LEU A 19 13.62 6.10 17.11
C LEU A 19 14.90 5.64 17.82
N ASN A 20 15.70 4.84 17.14
CA ASN A 20 17.01 4.38 17.58
C ASN A 20 17.67 3.51 16.50
N ARG A 21 18.97 3.24 16.64
CA ARG A 21 19.74 2.43 15.67
C ARG A 21 19.42 0.93 15.67
N TRP A 22 18.59 0.46 16.60
CA TRP A 22 18.25 -0.96 16.74
C TRP A 22 16.87 -1.28 16.14
N THR A 23 16.13 -0.26 15.71
CA THR A 23 14.87 -0.44 15.01
C THR A 23 15.13 -0.37 13.50
N LEU A 24 14.77 -1.44 12.80
CA LEU A 24 14.99 -1.64 11.37
C LEU A 24 13.68 -1.91 10.68
N GLN A 25 13.50 -1.35 9.50
CA GLN A 25 12.29 -1.50 8.67
C GLN A 25 12.70 -1.98 7.26
N PRO A 26 13.01 -3.28 7.09
CA PRO A 26 13.59 -3.75 5.84
C PRO A 26 12.57 -4.21 4.80
N GLY A 27 11.42 -4.70 5.20
CA GLY A 27 10.54 -5.45 4.30
C GLY A 27 9.45 -4.62 3.60
N ILE A 28 9.21 -3.38 4.02
CA ILE A 28 8.24 -2.48 3.40
C ILE A 28 8.83 -1.09 3.29
N THR A 29 8.66 -0.48 2.14
CA THR A 29 9.11 0.89 1.87
C THR A 29 8.31 1.87 2.73
N ASP A 30 8.99 2.86 3.32
CA ASP A 30 8.33 3.88 4.12
C ASP A 30 7.45 4.82 3.27
N VAL A 31 6.42 5.40 3.91
CA VAL A 31 5.42 6.27 3.25
C VAL A 31 6.05 7.38 2.43
N LYS A 32 7.11 8.04 2.91
CA LYS A 32 7.74 9.13 2.17
C LYS A 32 8.36 8.65 0.85
N SER A 33 9.05 7.50 0.89
CA SER A 33 9.63 6.89 -0.30
C SER A 33 8.54 6.44 -1.28
N GLN A 34 7.46 5.85 -0.78
CA GLN A 34 6.31 5.43 -1.57
C GLN A 34 5.68 6.61 -2.32
N VAL A 35 5.25 7.65 -1.59
CA VAL A 35 4.57 8.80 -2.22
C VAL A 35 5.50 9.58 -3.15
N THR A 36 6.81 9.60 -2.87
CA THR A 36 7.80 10.20 -3.77
C THR A 36 7.91 9.44 -5.09
N ALA A 37 7.88 8.12 -5.03
CA ALA A 37 7.93 7.27 -6.24
C ALA A 37 6.64 7.37 -7.06
N MET A 38 5.47 7.45 -6.41
CA MET A 38 4.17 7.49 -7.08
C MET A 38 3.80 8.86 -7.65
N ALA A 39 4.26 9.96 -7.05
CA ALA A 39 3.86 11.31 -7.42
C ALA A 39 4.06 11.63 -8.92
N PRO A 40 5.17 11.24 -9.59
CA PRO A 40 5.32 11.45 -11.02
C PRO A 40 4.27 10.72 -11.87
N PHE A 41 3.87 9.51 -11.50
CA PHE A 41 2.81 8.78 -12.18
C PHE A 41 1.47 9.50 -12.03
N LEU A 42 1.12 9.88 -10.80
CA LEU A 42 -0.10 10.62 -10.53
C LEU A 42 -0.20 11.87 -11.39
N THR A 43 0.85 12.73 -11.37
CA THR A 43 0.81 14.05 -12.00
C THR A 43 1.01 14.05 -13.52
N ASN A 44 1.73 13.06 -14.06
CA ASN A 44 2.03 13.01 -15.50
C ASN A 44 1.06 12.12 -16.29
N THR A 45 0.39 11.18 -15.60
CA THR A 45 -0.46 10.19 -16.26
C THR A 45 -1.94 10.37 -15.93
N LEU A 46 -2.27 10.63 -14.65
CA LEU A 46 -3.67 10.67 -14.22
C LEU A 46 -4.20 12.10 -14.15
N GLY A 47 -3.49 13.03 -13.53
CA GLY A 47 -3.90 14.41 -13.43
C GLY A 47 -3.12 15.19 -12.39
N LYS A 48 -3.10 16.51 -12.52
CA LYS A 48 -2.28 17.39 -11.68
C LYS A 48 -2.96 17.89 -10.43
N LYS A 49 -4.29 17.89 -10.41
CA LYS A 49 -5.10 18.36 -9.28
C LYS A 49 -5.57 17.17 -8.45
N VAL A 50 -4.90 16.95 -7.34
CA VAL A 50 -5.07 15.78 -6.48
C VAL A 50 -5.88 16.14 -5.24
N THR A 51 -6.97 15.44 -4.99
CA THR A 51 -7.62 15.43 -3.67
C THR A 51 -7.17 14.20 -2.90
N MET A 52 -6.67 14.43 -1.69
CA MET A 52 -6.29 13.35 -0.80
C MET A 52 -7.42 13.00 0.17
N ILE A 53 -7.72 11.69 0.30
CA ILE A 53 -8.67 11.15 1.27
C ILE A 53 -7.95 10.13 2.15
N TYR A 54 -7.99 10.33 3.46
CA TYR A 54 -7.18 9.55 4.39
C TYR A 54 -7.89 9.29 5.71
N PRO A 55 -7.58 8.20 6.41
CA PRO A 55 -8.14 7.93 7.72
C PRO A 55 -7.58 8.89 8.77
N ASP A 56 -8.43 9.34 9.69
CA ASP A 56 -8.13 10.36 10.70
C ASP A 56 -7.34 9.78 11.88
N TYR A 57 -6.12 9.27 11.58
CA TYR A 57 -5.13 8.81 12.57
C TYR A 57 -3.71 8.83 11.98
N GLY A 58 -2.71 8.45 12.78
CA GLY A 58 -1.28 8.61 12.49
C GLY A 58 -0.84 8.14 11.11
N PHE A 59 -1.33 7.00 10.61
CA PHE A 59 -1.06 6.50 9.27
C PHE A 59 -1.52 7.48 8.17
N GLY A 60 -2.76 7.95 8.26
CA GLY A 60 -3.29 8.93 7.31
C GLY A 60 -2.55 10.26 7.35
N TYR A 61 -2.12 10.69 8.54
CA TYR A 61 -1.33 11.92 8.69
C TYR A 61 0.07 11.79 8.10
N ASP A 62 0.70 10.63 8.22
CA ASP A 62 2.02 10.37 7.61
C ASP A 62 1.93 10.48 6.07
N HIS A 63 0.90 9.89 5.46
CA HIS A 63 0.62 10.06 4.04
C HIS A 63 0.34 11.52 3.66
N ARG A 64 -0.52 12.21 4.42
CA ARG A 64 -0.85 13.63 4.19
C ARG A 64 0.39 14.51 4.16
N ASP A 65 1.26 14.34 5.16
CA ASP A 65 2.42 15.21 5.35
C ASP A 65 3.52 14.95 4.31
N ASN A 66 3.59 13.73 3.77
CA ASN A 66 4.58 13.37 2.75
C ASN A 66 4.07 13.50 1.31
N LEU A 67 2.76 13.27 1.05
CA LEU A 67 2.21 13.36 -0.30
C LEU A 67 2.24 14.78 -0.87
N THR A 68 1.84 15.78 -0.08
CA THR A 68 1.74 17.17 -0.55
C THR A 68 3.05 17.69 -1.14
N PRO A 69 4.19 17.58 -0.45
CA PRO A 69 5.47 18.01 -1.03
C PRO A 69 5.87 17.15 -2.24
N ALA A 70 5.56 15.86 -2.26
CA ALA A 70 5.88 14.98 -3.39
C ALA A 70 5.09 15.37 -4.65
N ILE A 71 3.78 15.60 -4.55
CA ILE A 71 2.93 16.06 -5.64
C ILE A 71 3.40 17.43 -6.16
N THR A 72 3.74 18.37 -5.27
CA THR A 72 4.25 19.68 -5.65
C THR A 72 5.57 19.56 -6.40
N ALA A 73 6.50 18.73 -5.93
CA ALA A 73 7.79 18.49 -6.60
C ALA A 73 7.62 17.84 -7.98
N ALA A 74 6.56 17.04 -8.17
CA ALA A 74 6.22 16.43 -9.45
C ALA A 74 5.40 17.36 -10.38
N GLY A 75 5.17 18.61 -9.99
CA GLY A 75 4.47 19.61 -10.81
C GLY A 75 2.94 19.54 -10.75
N GLY A 76 2.39 18.93 -9.71
CA GLY A 76 0.96 18.92 -9.39
C GLY A 76 0.61 19.77 -8.18
N GLU A 77 -0.65 19.71 -7.77
CA GLU A 77 -1.22 20.43 -6.63
C GLU A 77 -2.16 19.53 -5.85
N VAL A 78 -2.05 19.53 -4.51
CA VAL A 78 -3.05 18.94 -3.63
C VAL A 78 -4.12 19.99 -3.35
N VAL A 79 -5.28 19.85 -4.01
CA VAL A 79 -6.37 20.84 -3.97
C VAL A 79 -7.30 20.67 -2.78
N ALA A 80 -7.35 19.47 -2.18
CA ALA A 80 -8.07 19.22 -0.94
C ALA A 80 -7.46 18.05 -0.17
N GLN A 81 -7.69 18.08 1.15
CA GLN A 81 -7.30 17.02 2.08
C GLN A 81 -8.51 16.71 2.98
N ILE A 82 -9.01 15.49 2.92
CA ILE A 82 -10.23 15.08 3.60
C ILE A 82 -9.93 13.92 4.54
N ALA A 83 -9.94 14.21 5.84
CA ALA A 83 -9.82 13.20 6.87
C ALA A 83 -11.15 12.48 7.09
N ILE A 84 -11.11 11.17 7.22
CA ILE A 84 -12.27 10.30 7.46
C ILE A 84 -12.04 9.51 8.75
N PRO A 85 -12.95 9.57 9.73
CA PRO A 85 -12.85 8.75 10.91
C PRO A 85 -12.72 7.25 10.57
N PRO A 86 -11.83 6.50 11.23
CA PRO A 86 -11.60 5.09 10.90
C PRO A 86 -12.80 4.16 11.15
N THR A 87 -13.79 4.65 11.90
CA THR A 87 -15.06 3.93 12.16
C THR A 87 -16.15 4.21 11.12
N GLU A 88 -15.85 5.00 10.09
CA GLU A 88 -16.81 5.38 9.08
C GLU A 88 -17.14 4.21 8.14
N THR A 89 -18.41 4.03 7.85
CA THR A 89 -18.91 2.95 6.99
C THR A 89 -19.66 3.44 5.76
N SER A 90 -19.89 4.77 5.63
CA SER A 90 -20.50 5.40 4.46
C SER A 90 -19.83 6.74 4.17
N PHE A 91 -19.48 6.97 2.94
CA PHE A 91 -18.58 8.03 2.52
C PHE A 91 -19.24 9.16 1.75
N THR A 92 -20.46 8.98 1.30
CA THR A 92 -21.20 9.93 0.43
C THR A 92 -21.23 11.36 1.00
N LYS A 93 -21.29 11.52 2.33
CA LYS A 93 -21.29 12.86 2.98
C LYS A 93 -19.96 13.63 2.86
N TYR A 94 -18.87 12.96 2.45
CA TYR A 94 -17.57 13.60 2.24
C TYR A 94 -17.37 14.06 0.80
N PHE A 95 -18.04 13.45 -0.17
CA PHE A 95 -17.84 13.73 -1.59
C PHE A 95 -18.18 15.19 -1.99
N PRO A 96 -19.17 15.86 -1.39
CA PRO A 96 -19.39 17.29 -1.66
C PRO A 96 -18.23 18.21 -1.26
N LYS A 97 -17.26 17.71 -0.45
CA LYS A 97 -16.05 18.46 -0.07
C LYS A 97 -14.95 18.37 -1.13
N ILE A 98 -15.07 17.46 -2.10
CA ILE A 98 -14.12 17.29 -3.19
C ILE A 98 -14.32 18.45 -4.18
N PRO A 99 -13.27 19.25 -4.46
CA PRO A 99 -13.36 20.31 -5.46
C PRO A 99 -13.76 19.77 -6.82
N ARG A 100 -14.55 20.56 -7.56
CA ARG A 100 -15.05 20.16 -8.89
C ARG A 100 -13.96 19.99 -9.94
N ASP A 101 -12.84 20.63 -9.75
CA ASP A 101 -11.67 20.58 -10.62
C ASP A 101 -10.63 19.54 -10.17
N THR A 102 -10.99 18.65 -9.23
CA THR A 102 -10.17 17.48 -8.87
C THR A 102 -10.08 16.54 -10.07
N GLU A 103 -8.87 16.19 -10.43
CA GLU A 103 -8.56 15.25 -11.51
C GLU A 103 -8.29 13.84 -10.97
N VAL A 104 -7.65 13.75 -9.79
CA VAL A 104 -7.27 12.50 -9.15
C VAL A 104 -7.68 12.48 -7.69
N ILE A 105 -8.28 11.38 -7.26
CA ILE A 105 -8.46 11.04 -5.84
C ILE A 105 -7.34 10.10 -5.44
N TYR A 106 -6.42 10.57 -4.60
CA TYR A 106 -5.49 9.69 -3.90
C TYR A 106 -6.10 9.29 -2.56
N HIS A 107 -6.30 8.00 -2.34
CA HIS A 107 -6.84 7.54 -1.06
C HIS A 107 -5.93 6.50 -0.38
N VAL A 108 -5.92 6.54 0.93
CA VAL A 108 -5.25 5.56 1.79
C VAL A 108 -6.25 4.88 2.74
N MET A 109 -7.44 4.64 2.22
CA MET A 109 -8.45 3.82 2.90
C MET A 109 -8.01 2.36 2.86
N VAL A 110 -8.25 1.63 3.93
CA VAL A 110 -7.81 0.24 4.09
C VAL A 110 -8.97 -0.67 4.47
N GLY A 111 -8.80 -1.96 4.17
CA GLY A 111 -9.76 -2.99 4.54
C GLY A 111 -11.08 -2.94 3.76
N PRO A 112 -12.13 -3.64 4.23
CA PRO A 112 -13.41 -3.77 3.51
C PRO A 112 -14.12 -2.45 3.20
N ALA A 113 -13.82 -1.37 3.94
CA ALA A 113 -14.36 -0.05 3.71
C ALA A 113 -13.98 0.53 2.35
N VAL A 114 -12.88 0.09 1.75
CA VAL A 114 -12.42 0.54 0.42
C VAL A 114 -13.45 0.21 -0.66
N LEU A 115 -14.03 -0.99 -0.63
CA LEU A 115 -15.03 -1.40 -1.62
C LEU A 115 -16.26 -0.48 -1.57
N THR A 116 -16.76 -0.21 -0.36
CA THR A 116 -17.87 0.73 -0.18
C THR A 116 -17.50 2.14 -0.65
N PHE A 117 -16.30 2.60 -0.30
CA PHE A 117 -15.81 3.92 -0.70
C PHE A 117 -15.75 4.09 -2.23
N VAL A 118 -15.14 3.15 -2.94
CA VAL A 118 -15.00 3.23 -4.41
C VAL A 118 -16.36 3.10 -5.09
N LYS A 119 -17.23 2.20 -4.59
CA LYS A 119 -18.58 2.03 -5.11
C LYS A 119 -19.42 3.31 -4.95
N GLU A 120 -19.50 3.86 -3.73
CA GLU A 120 -20.25 5.09 -3.46
C GLU A 120 -19.69 6.28 -4.26
N MET A 121 -18.39 6.33 -4.51
CA MET A 121 -17.77 7.36 -5.35
C MET A 121 -18.22 7.23 -6.81
N GLY A 122 -18.24 6.02 -7.36
CA GLY A 122 -18.79 5.76 -8.69
C GLY A 122 -20.25 6.15 -8.81
N GLU A 123 -21.07 5.82 -7.82
CA GLU A 123 -22.48 6.18 -7.78
C GLU A 123 -22.72 7.71 -7.68
N PHE A 124 -21.88 8.41 -6.91
CA PHE A 124 -22.01 9.85 -6.69
C PHE A 124 -21.58 10.68 -7.91
N PHE A 125 -20.43 10.35 -8.50
CA PHE A 125 -19.85 11.13 -9.61
C PHE A 125 -20.26 10.61 -10.99
N GLY A 126 -20.68 9.36 -11.11
CA GLY A 126 -20.99 8.73 -12.37
C GLY A 126 -19.86 8.84 -13.40
N PRO A 127 -20.16 9.17 -14.67
CA PRO A 127 -19.14 9.32 -15.72
C PRO A 127 -18.14 10.46 -15.51
N SER A 128 -18.40 11.36 -14.55
CA SER A 128 -17.50 12.48 -14.20
C SER A 128 -16.62 12.17 -13.01
N ARG A 129 -16.52 10.91 -12.63
CA ARG A 129 -15.65 10.47 -11.53
C ARG A 129 -14.19 10.82 -11.83
N PRO A 130 -13.49 11.52 -10.90
CA PRO A 130 -12.04 11.66 -10.99
C PRO A 130 -11.33 10.29 -11.05
N GLU A 131 -10.12 10.25 -11.57
CA GLU A 131 -9.29 9.06 -11.50
C GLU A 131 -9.07 8.66 -10.03
N ILE A 132 -9.11 7.37 -9.72
CA ILE A 132 -8.90 6.86 -8.36
C ILE A 132 -7.58 6.16 -8.29
N PHE A 133 -6.75 6.57 -7.35
CA PHE A 133 -5.48 5.94 -7.03
C PHE A 133 -5.46 5.56 -5.55
N GLY A 134 -5.46 4.26 -5.29
CA GLY A 134 -5.49 3.68 -3.94
C GLY A 134 -4.10 3.26 -3.47
N PHE A 135 -4.00 3.18 -2.15
CA PHE A 135 -2.82 2.69 -1.46
C PHE A 135 -2.76 1.15 -1.48
N ILE A 136 -1.56 0.60 -1.33
CA ILE A 136 -1.22 -0.83 -1.42
C ILE A 136 -2.15 -1.75 -0.61
N ASP A 137 -2.41 -1.39 0.66
CA ASP A 137 -3.20 -2.23 1.56
C ASP A 137 -4.70 -2.13 1.32
N SER A 138 -5.12 -1.27 0.39
CA SER A 138 -6.53 -1.00 0.14
C SER A 138 -7.30 -2.25 -0.29
N LEU A 139 -6.67 -3.14 -1.03
CA LEU A 139 -7.29 -4.36 -1.57
C LEU A 139 -6.65 -5.65 -1.04
N GLU A 140 -5.79 -5.57 -0.05
CA GLU A 140 -4.96 -6.68 0.41
C GLU A 140 -5.75 -7.94 0.81
N ALA A 141 -6.94 -7.76 1.38
CA ALA A 141 -7.82 -8.84 1.79
C ALA A 141 -9.02 -9.06 0.85
N VAL A 142 -8.98 -8.50 -0.36
CA VAL A 142 -10.10 -8.59 -1.31
C VAL A 142 -9.81 -9.66 -2.35
N ASP A 143 -10.71 -10.61 -2.47
CA ASP A 143 -10.75 -11.55 -3.59
C ASP A 143 -11.26 -10.82 -4.84
N LEU A 144 -10.33 -10.43 -5.73
CA LEU A 144 -10.65 -9.70 -6.97
C LEU A 144 -11.35 -10.57 -8.02
N SER A 145 -11.40 -11.89 -7.84
CA SER A 145 -12.17 -12.79 -8.72
C SER A 145 -13.65 -12.82 -8.36
N SER A 146 -14.04 -12.26 -7.22
CA SER A 146 -15.43 -12.22 -6.76
C SER A 146 -16.31 -11.41 -7.72
N PRO A 147 -17.51 -11.90 -8.06
CA PRO A 147 -18.45 -11.16 -8.89
C PRO A 147 -18.95 -9.88 -8.20
N GLY A 148 -19.30 -8.86 -8.99
CA GLY A 148 -19.85 -7.60 -8.49
C GLY A 148 -18.80 -6.56 -8.11
N LEU A 149 -17.55 -6.73 -8.56
CA LEU A 149 -16.45 -5.78 -8.35
C LEU A 149 -16.17 -4.89 -9.58
N GLU A 150 -17.09 -4.85 -10.57
CA GLU A 150 -16.94 -4.09 -11.80
C GLU A 150 -16.76 -2.57 -11.54
N PHE A 151 -17.23 -2.08 -10.39
CA PHE A 151 -17.03 -0.69 -9.96
C PHE A 151 -15.56 -0.34 -9.71
N LEU A 152 -14.67 -1.33 -9.56
CA LEU A 152 -13.23 -1.14 -9.45
C LEU A 152 -12.55 -0.89 -10.80
N GLU A 153 -13.22 -1.15 -11.92
CA GLU A 153 -12.66 -0.88 -13.25
C GLU A 153 -12.24 0.58 -13.39
N GLY A 154 -11.05 0.79 -13.97
CA GLY A 154 -10.46 2.12 -14.12
C GLY A 154 -9.96 2.73 -12.81
N THR A 155 -9.76 1.94 -11.76
CA THR A 155 -9.05 2.37 -10.55
C THR A 155 -7.61 1.86 -10.58
N TYR A 156 -6.72 2.63 -9.97
CA TYR A 156 -5.30 2.30 -9.86
C TYR A 156 -4.96 2.06 -8.40
N PHE A 157 -4.11 1.09 -8.15
CA PHE A 157 -3.60 0.80 -6.81
C PHE A 157 -2.09 0.62 -6.89
N TRP A 158 -1.38 1.21 -5.93
CA TRP A 158 0.04 0.94 -5.77
C TRP A 158 0.24 -0.38 -5.04
N GLU A 159 1.19 -1.17 -5.53
CA GLU A 159 1.52 -2.47 -4.95
C GLU A 159 3.05 -2.59 -4.88
N GLY A 160 3.59 -2.96 -3.74
CA GLY A 160 5.03 -3.19 -3.54
C GLY A 160 5.49 -4.51 -4.17
N MET A 161 4.56 -5.47 -4.27
CA MET A 161 4.73 -6.71 -4.99
C MET A 161 3.45 -6.97 -5.79
N PRO A 162 3.55 -7.39 -7.07
CA PRO A 162 2.37 -7.71 -7.86
C PRO A 162 1.49 -8.73 -7.15
N ARG A 163 0.19 -8.44 -7.03
CA ARG A 163 -0.79 -9.31 -6.40
C ARG A 163 -0.80 -10.70 -7.04
N TYR A 164 -0.79 -10.72 -8.39
CA TYR A 164 -0.62 -11.93 -9.17
C TYR A 164 0.81 -12.00 -9.68
N LEU A 165 1.55 -13.02 -9.25
CA LEU A 165 2.94 -13.20 -9.61
C LEU A 165 3.06 -13.77 -11.01
N GLN A 166 3.89 -13.17 -11.85
CA GLN A 166 4.09 -13.60 -13.22
C GLN A 166 5.06 -14.80 -13.30
N ASP A 167 4.98 -15.57 -14.37
CA ASP A 167 5.85 -16.73 -14.57
C ASP A 167 7.33 -16.36 -14.77
N ASP A 168 7.60 -15.14 -15.26
CA ASP A 168 8.93 -14.58 -15.42
C ASP A 168 9.49 -13.91 -14.15
N ALA A 169 8.78 -14.05 -13.03
CA ALA A 169 9.22 -13.51 -11.76
C ALA A 169 10.59 -14.02 -11.34
N PRO A 170 11.40 -13.22 -10.62
CA PRO A 170 12.69 -13.66 -10.09
C PRO A 170 12.56 -14.91 -9.20
N ASP A 171 13.64 -15.70 -9.12
CA ASP A 171 13.65 -16.97 -8.38
C ASP A 171 13.23 -16.82 -6.91
N TYR A 172 13.58 -15.70 -6.27
CA TYR A 172 13.18 -15.47 -4.88
C TYR A 172 11.67 -15.26 -4.72
N VAL A 173 10.98 -14.71 -5.74
CA VAL A 173 9.53 -14.57 -5.77
C VAL A 173 8.87 -15.93 -6.00
N LYS A 174 9.46 -16.77 -6.86
CA LYS A 174 9.02 -18.16 -7.04
C LYS A 174 9.15 -18.96 -5.76
N ALA A 175 10.28 -18.82 -5.06
CA ALA A 175 10.48 -19.46 -3.75
C ALA A 175 9.46 -19.01 -2.70
N TYR A 176 9.06 -17.74 -2.72
CA TYR A 176 7.97 -17.25 -1.88
C TYR A 176 6.63 -17.93 -2.22
N ARG A 177 6.26 -17.99 -3.51
CA ARG A 177 5.05 -18.69 -3.96
C ARG A 177 5.00 -20.14 -3.50
N ASP A 178 6.10 -20.85 -3.69
CA ASP A 178 6.21 -22.26 -3.27
C ASP A 178 6.04 -22.40 -1.76
N ALA A 179 6.63 -21.50 -0.97
CA ALA A 179 6.56 -21.55 0.48
C ALA A 179 5.15 -21.27 1.03
N VAL A 180 4.40 -20.38 0.40
CA VAL A 180 3.01 -20.05 0.82
C VAL A 180 1.94 -20.87 0.12
N GLY A 181 2.31 -21.67 -0.88
CA GLY A 181 1.40 -22.57 -1.59
C GLY A 181 0.47 -21.85 -2.58
N ILE A 182 1.01 -20.89 -3.34
CA ILE A 182 0.25 -20.17 -4.37
C ILE A 182 0.88 -20.36 -5.76
N ASP A 183 0.06 -20.31 -6.79
CA ASP A 183 0.49 -20.34 -8.19
C ASP A 183 0.84 -18.93 -8.73
N ALA A 184 1.18 -18.83 -10.02
CA ALA A 184 1.52 -17.59 -10.68
C ALA A 184 0.35 -16.59 -10.77
N ASN A 185 -0.89 -17.05 -10.61
CA ASN A 185 -2.09 -16.22 -10.62
C ASN A 185 -2.56 -15.83 -9.20
N GLY A 186 -1.83 -16.26 -8.16
CA GLY A 186 -2.20 -15.99 -6.77
C GLY A 186 -3.25 -16.95 -6.21
N ALA A 187 -3.58 -18.02 -6.94
CA ALA A 187 -4.51 -19.03 -6.45
C ALA A 187 -3.78 -20.06 -5.57
N SER A 188 -4.46 -20.54 -4.52
CA SER A 188 -3.97 -21.61 -3.66
C SER A 188 -3.75 -22.89 -4.48
N THR A 189 -2.57 -23.50 -4.34
CA THR A 189 -2.25 -24.76 -5.00
C THR A 189 -2.98 -25.96 -4.41
N SER A 190 -3.62 -25.80 -3.24
CA SER A 190 -4.33 -26.86 -2.56
C SER A 190 -5.81 -26.94 -2.95
N ASP A 191 -6.49 -25.81 -3.15
CA ASP A 191 -7.94 -25.76 -3.37
C ASP A 191 -8.36 -24.75 -4.48
N GLY A 192 -7.40 -24.01 -5.06
CA GLY A 192 -7.65 -23.05 -6.12
C GLY A 192 -8.30 -21.73 -5.65
N ALA A 193 -8.45 -21.54 -4.34
CA ALA A 193 -8.97 -20.28 -3.81
C ALA A 193 -8.02 -19.11 -4.12
N ASP A 194 -8.56 -17.92 -4.39
CA ASP A 194 -7.73 -16.72 -4.52
C ASP A 194 -7.12 -16.39 -3.17
N VAL A 195 -5.80 -16.48 -3.10
CA VAL A 195 -5.01 -16.13 -1.91
C VAL A 195 -4.35 -14.79 -2.17
N SER A 196 -4.87 -13.76 -1.57
CA SER A 196 -4.23 -12.45 -1.61
C SER A 196 -2.83 -12.53 -1.01
N THR A 197 -1.81 -12.27 -1.82
CA THR A 197 -0.44 -12.11 -1.34
C THR A 197 -0.30 -10.70 -0.81
N ALA A 198 -0.54 -10.54 0.48
CA ALA A 198 -0.38 -9.27 1.14
C ALA A 198 1.06 -8.77 1.05
N ALA A 199 1.26 -7.50 0.73
CA ALA A 199 2.59 -6.87 0.70
C ALA A 199 3.32 -7.04 2.04
N HIS A 200 2.59 -7.00 3.15
CA HIS A 200 3.13 -7.25 4.48
C HIS A 200 3.65 -8.68 4.65
N MET A 201 2.99 -9.69 4.09
CA MET A 201 3.48 -11.08 4.13
C MET A 201 4.79 -11.22 3.36
N PHE A 202 4.88 -10.62 2.18
CA PHE A 202 6.12 -10.60 1.40
C PHE A 202 7.22 -9.82 2.13
N GLY A 203 6.92 -8.68 2.73
CA GLY A 203 7.86 -7.93 3.56
C GLY A 203 8.36 -8.72 4.77
N CYS A 204 7.53 -9.56 5.39
CA CYS A 204 7.97 -10.51 6.42
C CYS A 204 8.93 -11.56 5.86
N TRP A 205 8.62 -12.12 4.68
CA TRP A 205 9.48 -13.08 3.99
C TRP A 205 10.87 -12.49 3.69
N GLU A 206 10.92 -11.30 3.09
CA GLU A 206 12.18 -10.60 2.82
C GLU A 206 12.96 -10.29 4.11
N THR A 207 12.25 -9.83 5.16
CA THR A 207 12.86 -9.55 6.46
C THR A 207 13.55 -10.79 7.04
N LEU A 208 12.93 -11.95 6.97
CA LEU A 208 13.53 -13.20 7.44
C LEU A 208 14.78 -13.59 6.64
N HIS A 209 14.77 -13.38 5.32
CA HIS A 209 15.96 -13.61 4.49
C HIS A 209 17.09 -12.63 4.78
N ILE A 210 16.79 -11.37 5.07
CA ILE A 210 17.79 -10.37 5.48
C ILE A 210 18.41 -10.75 6.83
N ILE A 211 17.59 -11.18 7.80
CA ILE A 211 18.08 -11.65 9.10
C ILE A 211 18.98 -12.87 8.91
N LYS A 212 18.53 -13.85 8.12
CA LYS A 212 19.33 -15.05 7.81
C LYS A 212 20.67 -14.69 7.20
N ALA A 213 20.68 -13.84 6.17
CA ALA A 213 21.92 -13.41 5.51
C ALA A 213 22.87 -12.70 6.47
N GLY A 214 22.36 -11.85 7.36
CA GLY A 214 23.16 -11.19 8.39
C GLY A 214 23.75 -12.18 9.39
N MET A 215 22.99 -13.18 9.81
CA MET A 215 23.47 -14.22 10.72
C MET A 215 24.55 -15.09 10.06
N GLU A 216 24.36 -15.46 8.80
CA GLU A 216 25.34 -16.24 8.03
C GLU A 216 26.64 -15.46 7.80
N ALA A 217 26.55 -14.15 7.52
CA ALA A 217 27.73 -13.30 7.32
C ALA A 217 28.62 -13.19 8.59
N GLU A 218 27.99 -13.23 9.76
CA GLU A 218 28.67 -13.17 11.06
C GLU A 218 28.94 -14.56 11.68
N ASP A 219 28.76 -15.64 10.93
CA ASP A 219 28.90 -17.05 11.38
C ASP A 219 28.12 -17.36 12.68
N TYR A 220 26.95 -16.70 12.84
CA TYR A 220 26.13 -16.84 14.03
C TYR A 220 25.38 -18.19 14.02
N LYS A 221 25.70 -19.06 14.98
CA LYS A 221 25.18 -20.43 15.03
C LYS A 221 24.18 -20.68 16.15
N SER A 222 24.32 -19.97 17.27
CA SER A 222 23.44 -20.14 18.42
C SER A 222 23.46 -18.93 19.36
N THR A 223 22.55 -18.93 20.35
CA THR A 223 22.54 -17.94 21.44
C THR A 223 23.76 -18.03 22.33
N ASP A 224 24.52 -19.13 22.30
CA ASP A 224 25.67 -19.35 23.10
C ASP A 224 26.95 -18.72 22.49
N ASP A 225 26.85 -18.26 21.23
CA ASP A 225 27.95 -17.62 20.49
C ASP A 225 28.02 -16.08 20.72
N ARG A 226 27.38 -15.57 21.76
CA ARG A 226 27.33 -14.13 22.09
C ARG A 226 28.45 -13.64 22.96
#